data_0f322488739a6f20aa8f6c1671564a26
#
_entry.id   0f322488739a6f20aa8f6c1671564a26
#
_cell.length_a   1.000
_cell.length_b   1.000
_cell.length_c   1.000
_cell.angle_alpha   90.00
_cell.angle_beta   90.00
_cell.angle_gamma   90.00
#
_symmetry.space_group_name_H-M   'P 1'
#
loop_
_entity.id
_entity.type
_entity.pdbx_description
1 polymer ?
#
loop_
_entity_poly.entity_id
_entity_poly.type
_entity_poly.pdbx_seq_one_letter_code
_entity_poly.pdbx_strand_id
1 'polypeptide(L)'
;GAIALIFVGCSNPTPKCSDKETKDLVIDIAKDELKEQGMESLIPQLKFEIETIRTTKYDKNIDRYECAADFKMIGNANTTTLPITYTVESTDKKGEFYVTVDGF
;
A
#
# COMPACT_ATOMS: atom_id res chain seq x y z
N GLY A 1 -5.82 -8.31 -8.68
CA GLY A 1 -6.44 -7.09 -9.15
C GLY A 1 -5.77 -5.86 -8.62
N ALA A 2 -6.16 -4.69 -9.11
CA ALA A 2 -5.65 -3.40 -8.66
C ALA A 2 -6.69 -2.76 -7.75
N ILE A 3 -6.24 -2.22 -6.62
CA ILE A 3 -7.10 -1.56 -5.65
C ILE A 3 -6.53 -0.16 -5.40
N ALA A 4 -7.41 0.82 -5.34
CA ALA A 4 -7.02 2.21 -5.18
C ALA A 4 -7.73 2.85 -4.00
N LEU A 5 -7.01 3.70 -3.28
CA LEU A 5 -7.57 4.52 -2.21
C LEU A 5 -7.05 5.94 -2.34
N ILE A 6 -7.92 6.89 -2.01
CA ILE A 6 -7.57 8.29 -1.90
C ILE A 6 -7.43 8.62 -0.43
N PHE A 7 -6.33 9.24 -0.07
CA PHE A 7 -6.07 9.67 1.30
C PHE A 7 -5.81 11.17 1.30
N VAL A 8 -6.44 11.87 2.24
CA VAL A 8 -6.20 13.30 2.46
C VAL A 8 -5.44 13.43 3.78
N GLY A 9 -4.21 13.89 3.69
CA GLY A 9 -3.36 14.05 4.85
C GLY A 9 -2.70 15.41 4.85
N CYS A 10 -1.80 15.58 5.82
CA CYS A 10 -1.02 16.82 5.93
C CYS A 10 0.22 16.81 5.05
N SER A 11 0.43 15.74 4.30
CA SER A 11 1.62 15.56 3.49
C SER A 11 1.57 16.38 2.22
N ASN A 12 2.61 17.16 2.01
CA ASN A 12 2.85 17.91 0.79
C ASN A 12 4.37 18.10 0.73
N PRO A 13 5.08 17.39 -0.09
CA PRO A 13 4.72 16.69 -1.33
C PRO A 13 4.13 15.29 -1.11
N THR A 14 3.96 14.55 -2.22
CA THR A 14 3.46 13.18 -2.22
C THR A 14 4.34 12.28 -1.33
N PRO A 15 3.76 11.43 -0.48
CA PRO A 15 4.54 10.49 0.31
C PRO A 15 5.34 9.54 -0.57
N LYS A 16 6.50 9.13 -0.06
CA LYS A 16 7.37 8.19 -0.75
C LYS A 16 6.93 6.75 -0.52
N CYS A 17 7.52 5.83 -1.26
CA CYS A 17 7.19 4.39 -1.18
C CYS A 17 7.28 3.82 0.23
N SER A 18 8.28 4.24 1.02
CA SER A 18 8.52 3.70 2.36
C SER A 18 8.02 4.58 3.50
N ASP A 19 7.35 5.68 3.19
CA ASP A 19 6.80 6.54 4.24
C ASP A 19 5.69 5.81 4.98
N LYS A 20 5.56 6.12 6.27
CA LYS A 20 4.58 5.45 7.13
C LYS A 20 3.17 5.59 6.58
N GLU A 21 2.81 6.78 6.10
CA GLU A 21 1.47 7.02 5.52
C GLU A 21 1.18 6.08 4.36
N THR A 22 2.16 5.88 3.48
CA THR A 22 2.03 4.98 2.33
C THR A 22 1.88 3.54 2.79
N LYS A 23 2.71 3.09 3.72
CA LYS A 23 2.66 1.71 4.22
C LYS A 23 1.34 1.42 4.91
N ASP A 24 0.87 2.34 5.74
CA ASP A 24 -0.39 2.17 6.45
C ASP A 24 -1.55 2.03 5.46
N LEU A 25 -1.54 2.82 4.39
CA LEU A 25 -2.58 2.76 3.38
C LEU A 25 -2.54 1.46 2.57
N VAL A 26 -1.35 0.99 2.22
CA VAL A 26 -1.20 -0.30 1.54
C VAL A 26 -1.75 -1.43 2.41
N ILE A 27 -1.49 -1.40 3.71
CA ILE A 27 -2.01 -2.41 4.64
C ILE A 27 -3.54 -2.31 4.71
N ASP A 28 -4.11 -1.12 4.76
CA ASP A 28 -5.56 -0.95 4.78
C ASP A 28 -6.20 -1.51 3.51
N ILE A 29 -5.58 -1.28 2.36
CA ILE A 29 -6.04 -1.83 1.09
C ILE A 29 -6.02 -3.36 1.13
N ALA A 30 -4.95 -3.95 1.70
CA ALA A 30 -4.85 -5.40 1.83
C ALA A 30 -5.95 -5.97 2.73
N LYS A 31 -6.24 -5.29 3.85
CA LYS A 31 -7.33 -5.71 4.74
C LYS A 31 -8.68 -5.65 4.05
N ASP A 32 -8.93 -4.60 3.27
CA ASP A 32 -10.17 -4.49 2.51
C ASP A 32 -10.29 -5.62 1.50
N GLU A 33 -9.21 -6.00 0.86
CA GLU A 33 -9.21 -7.12 -0.08
C GLU A 33 -9.54 -8.44 0.61
N LEU A 34 -8.99 -8.67 1.81
CA LEU A 34 -9.31 -9.86 2.60
C LEU A 34 -10.80 -9.89 2.96
N LYS A 35 -11.38 -8.75 3.32
CA LYS A 35 -12.81 -8.65 3.61
C LYS A 35 -13.65 -9.01 2.39
N GLU A 36 -13.28 -8.51 1.22
CA GLU A 36 -14.00 -8.79 -0.02
C GLU A 36 -13.93 -10.27 -0.39
N GLN A 37 -12.84 -10.95 -0.02
CA GLN A 37 -12.67 -12.38 -0.28
C GLN A 37 -13.32 -13.25 0.80
N GLY A 38 -14.04 -12.66 1.76
CA GLY A 38 -14.69 -13.42 2.82
C GLY A 38 -13.77 -13.86 3.93
N MET A 39 -12.57 -13.28 4.03
CA MET A 39 -11.58 -13.67 5.02
C MET A 39 -11.42 -12.65 6.14
N GLU A 40 -12.46 -11.87 6.40
CA GLU A 40 -12.41 -10.81 7.42
C GLU A 40 -12.03 -11.35 8.81
N SER A 41 -12.50 -12.55 9.14
CA SER A 41 -12.25 -13.17 10.45
C SER A 41 -10.76 -13.46 10.69
N LEU A 42 -9.95 -13.54 9.65
CA LEU A 42 -8.52 -13.78 9.78
C LEU A 42 -7.73 -12.53 10.15
N ILE A 43 -8.28 -11.35 9.86
CA ILE A 43 -7.55 -10.08 10.02
C ILE A 43 -7.00 -9.89 11.44
N PRO A 44 -7.78 -10.10 12.52
CA PRO A 44 -7.24 -9.93 13.87
C PRO A 44 -6.15 -10.93 14.25
N GLN A 45 -6.03 -12.02 13.50
CA GLN A 45 -5.06 -13.08 13.76
C GLN A 45 -3.77 -12.92 12.98
N LEU A 46 -3.70 -11.91 12.11
CA LEU A 46 -2.56 -11.70 11.23
C LEU A 46 -1.83 -10.41 11.61
N LYS A 47 -0.50 -10.47 11.49
CA LYS A 47 0.33 -9.28 11.51
C LYS A 47 0.74 -8.98 10.07
N PHE A 48 0.71 -7.72 9.69
CA PHE A 48 1.04 -7.29 8.34
C PHE A 48 2.33 -6.47 8.35
N GLU A 49 3.23 -6.82 7.45
CA GLU A 49 4.50 -6.08 7.28
C GLU A 49 4.79 -5.90 5.80
N ILE A 50 5.42 -4.77 5.48
CA ILE A 50 5.87 -4.50 4.12
C ILE A 50 7.39 -4.39 4.18
N GLU A 51 8.07 -5.26 3.43
CA GLU A 51 9.53 -5.35 3.46
C GLU A 51 10.11 -5.21 2.06
N THR A 52 11.43 -4.97 2.04
CA THR A 52 12.18 -4.87 0.79
C THR A 52 11.55 -3.87 -0.17
N ILE A 53 11.20 -2.70 0.37
CA ILE A 53 10.55 -1.65 -0.41
C ILE A 53 11.56 -1.01 -1.35
N ARG A 54 11.19 -0.94 -2.63
CA ARG A 54 12.03 -0.37 -3.68
C ARG A 54 11.23 0.68 -4.44
N THR A 55 11.84 1.84 -4.67
CA THR A 55 11.27 2.81 -5.60
C THR A 55 11.77 2.45 -6.98
N THR A 56 10.87 1.99 -7.84
CA THR A 56 11.24 1.55 -9.19
C THR A 56 11.22 2.71 -10.18
N LYS A 57 10.45 3.75 -9.89
CA LYS A 57 10.40 4.94 -10.72
C LYS A 57 9.85 6.12 -9.93
N TYR A 58 10.37 7.29 -10.20
CA TYR A 58 9.81 8.54 -9.70
C TYR A 58 9.65 9.52 -10.87
N ASP A 59 8.42 9.98 -11.10
CA ASP A 59 8.12 10.99 -12.10
C ASP A 59 7.91 12.33 -11.41
N LYS A 60 8.91 13.18 -11.49
CA LYS A 60 8.89 14.49 -10.79
C LYS A 60 7.88 15.46 -11.39
N ASN A 61 7.48 15.27 -12.65
CA ASN A 61 6.53 16.17 -13.31
C ASN A 61 5.13 16.05 -12.73
N ILE A 62 4.76 14.86 -12.28
CA ILE A 62 3.45 14.60 -11.69
C ILE A 62 3.56 14.14 -10.23
N ASP A 63 4.76 14.17 -9.67
CA ASP A 63 5.03 13.77 -8.29
C ASP A 63 4.46 12.38 -7.97
N ARG A 64 4.85 11.39 -8.77
CA ARG A 64 4.34 10.03 -8.71
C ARG A 64 5.46 9.04 -8.50
N TYR A 65 5.28 8.16 -7.51
CA TYR A 65 6.21 7.06 -7.24
C TYR A 65 5.63 5.74 -7.72
N GLU A 66 6.48 4.91 -8.33
CA GLU A 66 6.17 3.51 -8.58
C GLU A 66 7.05 2.67 -7.65
N CYS A 67 6.42 1.73 -6.96
CA CYS A 67 7.05 1.01 -5.86
C CYS A 67 6.86 -0.49 -6.03
N ALA A 68 7.82 -1.26 -5.51
CA ALA A 68 7.72 -2.71 -5.40
C ALA A 68 8.12 -3.12 -3.99
N ALA A 69 7.51 -4.16 -3.47
CA ALA A 69 7.82 -4.61 -2.11
C ALA A 69 7.33 -6.04 -1.91
N ASP A 70 7.74 -6.63 -0.79
CA ASP A 70 7.24 -7.90 -0.32
C ASP A 70 6.21 -7.65 0.78
N PHE A 71 4.99 -8.12 0.57
CA PHE A 71 3.92 -7.98 1.55
C PHE A 71 3.82 -9.27 2.36
N LYS A 72 4.02 -9.15 3.67
CA LYS A 72 3.99 -10.30 4.58
C LYS A 72 2.73 -10.32 5.42
N MET A 73 2.09 -11.47 5.44
CA MET A 73 0.98 -11.78 6.35
C MET A 73 1.47 -12.86 7.31
N ILE A 74 1.63 -12.51 8.57
CA ILE A 74 2.23 -13.37 9.58
C ILE A 74 1.13 -13.89 10.50
N GLY A 75 0.90 -15.20 10.45
CA GLY A 75 -0.01 -15.90 11.34
C GLY A 75 0.75 -16.70 12.40
N ASN A 76 0.00 -17.41 13.25
CA ASN A 76 0.62 -18.22 14.33
C ASN A 76 1.45 -19.38 13.79
N ALA A 77 1.01 -19.99 12.70
CA ALA A 77 1.67 -21.18 12.16
C ALA A 77 2.45 -20.91 10.88
N ASN A 78 2.04 -19.91 10.12
CA ASN A 78 2.58 -19.66 8.78
C ASN A 78 2.77 -18.18 8.51
N THR A 79 3.77 -17.90 7.67
CA THR A 79 3.95 -16.57 7.07
C THR A 79 3.77 -16.69 5.57
N THR A 80 2.93 -15.84 5.02
CA THR A 80 2.73 -15.75 3.57
C THR A 80 3.38 -14.47 3.08
N THR A 81 4.19 -14.58 2.04
CA THR A 81 4.85 -13.42 1.43
C THR A 81 4.38 -13.31 -0.02
N LEU A 82 3.89 -12.13 -0.37
CA LEU A 82 3.42 -11.83 -1.72
C LEU A 82 4.22 -10.66 -2.30
N PRO A 83 4.72 -10.80 -3.54
CA PRO A 83 5.29 -9.65 -4.22
C PRO A 83 4.15 -8.71 -4.64
N ILE A 84 4.29 -7.44 -4.28
CA ILE A 84 3.31 -6.42 -4.66
C ILE A 84 4.01 -5.27 -5.37
N THR A 85 3.23 -4.56 -6.16
CA THR A 85 3.63 -3.26 -6.70
C THR A 85 2.57 -2.25 -6.31
N TYR A 86 2.98 -1.00 -6.14
CA TYR A 86 2.03 0.06 -5.83
C TYR A 86 2.52 1.39 -6.37
N THR A 87 1.58 2.29 -6.54
CA THR A 87 1.87 3.66 -6.97
C THR A 87 1.33 4.63 -5.94
N VAL A 88 2.04 5.74 -5.77
CA VAL A 88 1.63 6.85 -4.92
C VAL A 88 1.72 8.09 -5.76
N GLU A 89 0.60 8.79 -5.94
CA GLU A 89 0.57 9.99 -6.77
C GLU A 89 -0.26 11.09 -6.14
N SER A 90 0.12 12.33 -6.43
CA SER A 90 -0.66 13.47 -6.00
C SER A 90 -1.92 13.60 -6.86
N THR A 91 -2.93 14.26 -6.29
CA THR A 91 -4.13 14.63 -7.04
C THR A 91 -4.14 16.14 -7.25
N ASP A 92 -5.17 16.66 -7.90
CA ASP A 92 -5.31 18.10 -8.11
C ASP A 92 -5.59 18.85 -6.80
N LYS A 93 -5.98 18.13 -5.75
CA LYS A 93 -6.27 18.72 -4.46
C LYS A 93 -5.02 18.68 -3.57
N LYS A 94 -4.66 19.83 -3.03
CA LYS A 94 -3.49 19.94 -2.16
C LYS A 94 -3.63 19.05 -0.93
N GLY A 95 -2.57 18.29 -0.61
CA GLY A 95 -2.56 17.40 0.54
C GLY A 95 -3.23 16.06 0.31
N GLU A 96 -3.82 15.86 -0.85
CA GLU A 96 -4.45 14.59 -1.21
C GLU A 96 -3.52 13.76 -2.06
N PHE A 97 -3.45 12.46 -1.78
CA PHE A 97 -2.70 11.53 -2.62
C PHE A 97 -3.49 10.24 -2.83
N TYR A 98 -3.13 9.53 -3.89
CA TYR A 98 -3.85 8.37 -4.38
C TYR A 98 -2.91 7.18 -4.43
N VAL A 99 -3.30 6.07 -3.82
CA VAL A 99 -2.49 4.85 -3.79
C VAL A 99 -3.23 3.74 -4.52
N THR A 100 -2.53 3.08 -5.44
CA THR A 100 -3.03 1.92 -6.15
C THR A 100 -2.11 0.75 -5.87
N VAL A 101 -2.65 -0.39 -5.46
CA VAL A 101 -1.87 -1.59 -5.15
C VAL A 101 -2.27 -2.72 -6.09
N ASP A 102 -1.28 -3.46 -6.57
CA ASP A 102 -1.45 -4.62 -7.42
C ASP A 102 -0.68 -5.81 -6.84
N GLY A 103 -1.22 -7.02 -6.98
CA GLY A 103 -0.59 -8.23 -6.47
C GLY A 103 -1.43 -9.02 -5.47
N PHE A 104 -2.57 -8.50 -5.11
CA PHE A 104 -3.51 -9.19 -4.21
C PHE A 104 -4.53 -10.03 -4.96
#